data_74323b11c6c87673eb8779d2fa806d59
#
_entry.id   74323b11c6c87673eb8779d2fa806d59
#
_cell.length_a   1.000
_cell.length_b   1.000
_cell.length_c   1.000
_cell.angle_alpha   90.00
_cell.angle_beta   90.00
_cell.angle_gamma   90.00
#
_symmetry.space_group_name_H-M   'P 1'
#
loop_
_entity.id
_entity.type
_entity.pdbx_description
1 polymer ?
#
loop_
_entity_poly.entity_id
_entity_poly.type
_entity_poly.pdbx_seq_one_letter_code
_entity_poly.pdbx_strand_id
1 'polypeptide(L)'
;MAQTALGGNPVNTVGDLPAVGSPAPAFTLAGGSLNDVTLGDFAGKGLVINIFPSIDTGVCQASVRNFNQKAGSRDDVTVLNVSADLPFAQARFCGAEGIEGVTNASTFRSDFGSTYGVTISDGPMAGLLSRAVVVVDGDGVVTYTEQVPEIGQEPNYDSALAALG
;
A
#
# COMPACT_ATOMS: atom_id res chain seq x y z
N MET A 1 9.39 -9.29 -13.21
CA MET A 1 8.30 -9.98 -12.49
C MET A 1 8.79 -10.37 -11.10
N ALA A 2 8.12 -9.94 -10.06
CA ALA A 2 8.45 -10.36 -8.70
C ALA A 2 7.66 -11.62 -8.33
N GLN A 3 8.09 -12.29 -7.28
CA GLN A 3 7.45 -13.48 -6.78
C GLN A 3 7.20 -13.34 -5.27
N THR A 4 6.03 -13.78 -4.83
CA THR A 4 5.67 -13.92 -3.43
C THR A 4 5.08 -15.32 -3.23
N ALA A 5 4.42 -15.58 -2.12
CA ALA A 5 3.78 -16.87 -1.87
C ALA A 5 2.42 -16.68 -1.20
N LEU A 6 1.53 -17.61 -1.45
CA LEU A 6 0.22 -17.71 -0.79
C LEU A 6 0.11 -19.09 -0.17
N GLY A 7 0.12 -19.14 1.17
CA GLY A 7 0.09 -20.41 1.89
C GLY A 7 1.28 -21.31 1.54
N GLY A 8 2.45 -20.73 1.29
CA GLY A 8 3.65 -21.44 0.87
C GLY A 8 3.74 -21.75 -0.62
N ASN A 9 2.71 -21.49 -1.41
CA ASN A 9 2.69 -21.74 -2.85
C ASN A 9 3.14 -20.48 -3.60
N PRO A 10 4.16 -20.57 -4.49
CA PRO A 10 4.65 -19.41 -5.22
C PRO A 10 3.56 -18.79 -6.11
N VAL A 11 3.48 -17.46 -6.09
CA VAL A 11 2.65 -16.68 -7.00
C VAL A 11 3.48 -15.51 -7.55
N ASN A 12 3.17 -15.10 -8.76
CA ASN A 12 3.91 -14.04 -9.45
C ASN A 12 3.11 -12.75 -9.49
N THR A 13 3.83 -11.62 -9.56
CA THR A 13 3.25 -10.32 -9.85
C THR A 13 3.59 -9.90 -11.28
N VAL A 14 2.84 -8.91 -11.80
CA VAL A 14 3.01 -8.45 -13.20
C VAL A 14 4.33 -7.70 -13.43
N GLY A 15 5.01 -7.28 -12.38
CA GLY A 15 6.25 -6.52 -12.49
C GLY A 15 7.01 -6.50 -11.17
N ASP A 16 7.93 -5.56 -11.05
CA ASP A 16 8.73 -5.36 -9.85
C ASP A 16 8.35 -4.03 -9.18
N LEU A 17 8.59 -3.94 -7.86
CA LEU A 17 8.44 -2.67 -7.14
C LEU A 17 9.41 -1.62 -7.71
N PRO A 18 9.05 -0.32 -7.58
CA PRO A 18 9.97 0.75 -7.96
C PRO A 18 11.30 0.62 -7.23
N ALA A 19 12.39 0.99 -7.88
CA ALA A 19 13.72 0.89 -7.30
C ALA A 19 13.95 1.97 -6.23
N VAL A 20 14.58 1.59 -5.12
CA VAL A 20 15.04 2.55 -4.11
C VAL A 20 16.02 3.53 -4.75
N GLY A 21 15.85 4.82 -4.48
CA GLY A 21 16.65 5.90 -5.05
C GLY A 21 16.08 6.47 -6.34
N SER A 22 15.04 5.86 -6.91
CA SER A 22 14.37 6.39 -8.09
C SER A 22 13.19 7.29 -7.72
N PRO A 23 12.75 8.19 -8.61
CA PRO A 23 11.50 8.91 -8.42
C PRO A 23 10.33 7.91 -8.33
N ALA A 24 9.44 8.12 -7.36
CA ALA A 24 8.23 7.28 -7.27
C ALA A 24 7.37 7.49 -8.51
N PRO A 25 6.85 6.43 -9.12
CA PRO A 25 5.94 6.58 -10.26
C PRO A 25 4.67 7.34 -9.86
N ALA A 26 4.23 8.25 -10.72
CA ALA A 26 2.99 8.97 -10.50
C ALA A 26 1.80 8.00 -10.52
N PHE A 27 0.79 8.30 -9.73
CA PHE A 27 -0.44 7.52 -9.70
C PHE A 27 -1.65 8.42 -9.51
N THR A 28 -2.81 7.90 -9.91
CA THR A 28 -4.12 8.48 -9.61
C THR A 28 -5.01 7.36 -9.10
N LEU A 29 -5.46 7.48 -7.88
CA LEU A 29 -6.30 6.51 -7.19
C LEU A 29 -7.64 7.13 -6.84
N ALA A 30 -8.61 6.31 -6.43
CA ALA A 30 -9.92 6.79 -5.99
C ALA A 30 -9.99 6.86 -4.47
N GLY A 31 -10.22 8.04 -3.92
CA GLY A 31 -10.38 8.26 -2.49
C GLY A 31 -11.79 7.97 -1.99
N GLY A 32 -12.00 8.18 -0.69
CA GLY A 32 -13.26 7.83 -0.01
C GLY A 32 -14.51 8.52 -0.53
N SER A 33 -14.39 9.70 -1.12
CA SER A 33 -15.50 10.42 -1.76
C SER A 33 -15.46 10.33 -3.28
N LEU A 34 -14.76 9.31 -3.82
CA LEU A 34 -14.54 9.09 -5.25
C LEU A 34 -13.73 10.20 -5.92
N ASN A 35 -13.05 11.00 -5.12
CA ASN A 35 -12.11 12.04 -5.56
C ASN A 35 -10.80 11.39 -6.02
N ASP A 36 -10.05 12.09 -6.83
CA ASP A 36 -8.72 11.65 -7.23
C ASP A 36 -7.72 11.85 -6.10
N VAL A 37 -6.93 10.81 -5.81
CA VAL A 37 -5.79 10.83 -4.88
C VAL A 37 -4.54 10.59 -5.70
N THR A 38 -3.64 11.56 -5.70
CA THR A 38 -2.43 11.51 -6.54
C THR A 38 -1.16 11.57 -5.69
N LEU A 39 -0.04 11.15 -6.27
CA LEU A 39 1.26 11.26 -5.60
C LEU A 39 1.56 12.72 -5.21
N GLY A 40 1.20 13.68 -6.04
CA GLY A 40 1.43 15.10 -5.78
C GLY A 40 0.72 15.63 -4.54
N ASP A 41 -0.37 14.99 -4.12
CA ASP A 41 -1.11 15.39 -2.91
C ASP A 41 -0.27 15.22 -1.63
N PHE A 42 0.77 14.42 -1.68
CA PHE A 42 1.61 14.08 -0.52
C PHE A 42 2.99 14.75 -0.58
N ALA A 43 3.23 15.63 -1.53
CA ALA A 43 4.51 16.31 -1.68
C ALA A 43 4.88 17.09 -0.40
N GLY A 44 6.16 17.05 -0.03
CA GLY A 44 6.68 17.75 1.15
C GLY A 44 6.62 16.95 2.45
N LYS A 45 5.99 15.77 2.43
CA LYS A 45 5.92 14.87 3.58
C LYS A 45 6.39 13.47 3.20
N GLY A 46 6.82 12.70 4.18
CA GLY A 46 7.06 11.28 3.99
C GLY A 46 5.76 10.56 3.72
N LEU A 47 5.80 9.57 2.82
CA LEU A 47 4.63 8.79 2.42
C LEU A 47 4.94 7.30 2.59
N VAL A 48 4.12 6.61 3.37
CA VAL A 48 4.14 5.15 3.47
C VAL A 48 2.96 4.61 2.67
N ILE A 49 3.25 3.91 1.59
CA ILE A 49 2.22 3.26 0.78
C ILE A 49 2.11 1.81 1.25
N ASN A 50 1.02 1.50 1.94
CA ASN A 50 0.71 0.17 2.45
C ASN A 50 -0.22 -0.52 1.45
N ILE A 51 0.32 -1.49 0.72
CA ILE A 51 -0.37 -2.18 -0.38
C ILE A 51 -0.77 -3.58 0.09
N PHE A 52 -2.02 -3.97 -0.16
CA PHE A 52 -2.51 -5.27 0.29
C PHE A 52 -3.65 -5.80 -0.59
N PRO A 53 -3.94 -7.13 -0.52
CA PRO A 53 -4.98 -7.71 -1.36
C PRO A 53 -6.40 -7.22 -1.06
N SER A 54 -6.81 -7.18 0.20
CA SER A 54 -8.16 -6.75 0.58
C SER A 54 -8.26 -6.37 2.04
N ILE A 55 -8.98 -5.27 2.31
CA ILE A 55 -9.29 -4.81 3.66
C ILE A 55 -10.15 -5.84 4.44
N ASP A 56 -10.81 -6.76 3.74
CA ASP A 56 -11.66 -7.77 4.36
C ASP A 56 -10.89 -9.03 4.77
N THR A 57 -9.55 -9.00 4.79
CA THR A 57 -8.73 -10.10 5.29
C THR A 57 -8.00 -9.70 6.58
N GLY A 58 -7.75 -10.68 7.47
CA GLY A 58 -7.22 -10.41 8.82
C GLY A 58 -5.86 -9.75 8.84
N VAL A 59 -4.91 -10.21 8.00
CA VAL A 59 -3.56 -9.64 7.96
C VAL A 59 -3.57 -8.23 7.36
N CYS A 60 -4.40 -7.99 6.36
CA CYS A 60 -4.56 -6.65 5.79
C CYS A 60 -5.12 -5.68 6.83
N GLN A 61 -6.14 -6.10 7.58
CA GLN A 61 -6.68 -5.30 8.67
C GLN A 61 -5.63 -5.00 9.73
N ALA A 62 -4.83 -5.99 10.12
CA ALA A 62 -3.74 -5.81 11.07
C ALA A 62 -2.73 -4.79 10.57
N SER A 63 -2.37 -4.82 9.28
CA SER A 63 -1.42 -3.87 8.72
C SER A 63 -1.94 -2.42 8.78
N VAL A 64 -3.22 -2.22 8.49
CA VAL A 64 -3.85 -0.89 8.59
C VAL A 64 -3.84 -0.39 10.04
N ARG A 65 -4.24 -1.24 10.99
CA ARG A 65 -4.23 -0.90 12.42
C ARG A 65 -2.83 -0.53 12.90
N ASN A 66 -1.84 -1.34 12.54
CA ASN A 66 -0.47 -1.15 13.03
C ASN A 66 0.19 0.10 12.45
N PHE A 67 0.01 0.39 11.17
CA PHE A 67 0.52 1.64 10.60
C PHE A 67 -0.20 2.85 11.18
N ASN A 68 -1.50 2.77 11.42
CA ASN A 68 -2.23 3.85 12.07
C ASN A 68 -1.69 4.11 13.49
N GLN A 69 -1.45 3.04 14.26
CA GLN A 69 -0.94 3.16 15.63
C GLN A 69 0.48 3.75 15.66
N LYS A 70 1.35 3.32 14.74
CA LYS A 70 2.77 3.71 14.75
C LYS A 70 3.03 5.06 14.07
N ALA A 71 2.22 5.46 13.11
CA ALA A 71 2.49 6.63 12.28
C ALA A 71 1.29 7.56 12.07
N GLY A 72 0.08 7.14 12.40
CA GLY A 72 -1.12 7.91 12.10
C GLY A 72 -1.22 9.26 12.81
N SER A 73 -0.46 9.48 13.89
CA SER A 73 -0.41 10.74 14.62
C SER A 73 0.81 11.60 14.25
N ARG A 74 1.69 11.13 13.37
CA ARG A 74 2.87 11.90 12.95
C ARG A 74 2.48 12.93 11.89
N ASP A 75 2.88 14.18 12.10
CA ASP A 75 2.59 15.27 11.18
C ASP A 75 3.49 15.26 9.92
N ASP A 76 4.64 14.59 10.00
CA ASP A 76 5.65 14.54 8.93
C ASP A 76 5.48 13.33 8.00
N VAL A 77 4.52 12.45 8.29
CA VAL A 77 4.31 11.21 7.55
C VAL A 77 2.83 11.03 7.25
N THR A 78 2.52 10.62 6.03
CA THR A 78 1.17 10.15 5.65
C THR A 78 1.22 8.66 5.37
N VAL A 79 0.28 7.91 5.91
CA VAL A 79 0.08 6.50 5.57
C VAL A 79 -1.05 6.42 4.56
N LEU A 80 -0.75 5.87 3.39
CA LEU A 80 -1.71 5.64 2.30
C LEU A 80 -1.94 4.14 2.16
N ASN A 81 -3.13 3.69 2.45
CA ASN A 81 -3.54 2.30 2.25
C ASN A 81 -4.10 2.14 0.85
N VAL A 82 -3.59 1.16 0.10
CA VAL A 82 -3.95 0.93 -1.30
C VAL A 82 -4.35 -0.52 -1.50
N SER A 83 -5.54 -0.74 -2.04
CA SER A 83 -6.04 -2.06 -2.42
C SER A 83 -7.02 -1.91 -3.59
N ALA A 84 -7.45 -3.04 -4.14
CA ALA A 84 -8.48 -3.07 -5.18
C ALA A 84 -9.90 -3.06 -4.59
N ASP A 85 -10.04 -3.04 -3.27
CA ASP A 85 -11.34 -2.84 -2.63
C ASP A 85 -11.96 -1.53 -3.10
N LEU A 86 -13.28 -1.48 -3.17
CA LEU A 86 -13.96 -0.22 -3.44
C LEU A 86 -13.76 0.76 -2.28
N PRO A 87 -13.75 2.06 -2.54
CA PRO A 87 -13.57 3.07 -1.48
C PRO A 87 -14.58 2.94 -0.35
N PHE A 88 -15.77 2.46 -0.65
CA PHE A 88 -16.84 2.24 0.35
C PHE A 88 -16.45 1.17 1.37
N ALA A 89 -15.83 0.08 0.93
CA ALA A 89 -15.38 -0.99 1.82
C ALA A 89 -14.23 -0.52 2.72
N GLN A 90 -13.29 0.24 2.17
CA GLN A 90 -12.18 0.81 2.91
C GLN A 90 -12.68 1.77 4.00
N ALA A 91 -13.62 2.64 3.65
CA ALA A 91 -14.22 3.59 4.58
C ALA A 91 -15.01 2.89 5.69
N ARG A 92 -15.75 1.82 5.34
CA ARG A 92 -16.50 1.05 6.32
C ARG A 92 -15.59 0.43 7.38
N PHE A 93 -14.46 -0.15 6.98
CA PHE A 93 -13.51 -0.75 7.91
C PHE A 93 -12.92 0.31 8.86
N CYS A 94 -12.41 1.40 8.31
CA CYS A 94 -11.80 2.45 9.12
C CYS A 94 -12.81 3.13 10.04
N GLY A 95 -14.03 3.34 9.57
CA GLY A 95 -15.11 3.90 10.39
C GLY A 95 -15.50 2.97 11.55
N ALA A 96 -15.62 1.67 11.30
CA ALA A 96 -15.96 0.70 12.33
C ALA A 96 -14.86 0.54 13.39
N GLU A 97 -13.58 0.73 12.99
CA GLU A 97 -12.42 0.59 13.89
C GLU A 97 -11.99 1.91 14.52
N GLY A 98 -12.61 3.02 14.17
CA GLY A 98 -12.20 4.34 14.65
C GLY A 98 -10.83 4.80 14.16
N ILE A 99 -10.41 4.31 12.99
CA ILE A 99 -9.10 4.63 12.41
C ILE A 99 -9.22 5.92 11.58
N GLU A 100 -8.51 6.97 11.98
CA GLU A 100 -8.58 8.29 11.35
C GLU A 100 -7.23 8.79 10.86
N GLY A 101 -6.13 8.19 11.32
CA GLY A 101 -4.76 8.66 11.04
C GLY A 101 -4.19 8.21 9.69
N VAL A 102 -4.98 7.59 8.83
CA VAL A 102 -4.54 7.05 7.54
C VAL A 102 -5.45 7.54 6.42
N THR A 103 -4.91 7.56 5.20
CA THR A 103 -5.67 7.82 3.98
C THR A 103 -5.87 6.50 3.25
N ASN A 104 -7.07 6.25 2.76
CA ASN A 104 -7.39 5.07 1.97
C ASN A 104 -7.63 5.45 0.52
N ALA A 105 -7.16 4.62 -0.41
CA ALA A 105 -7.41 4.83 -1.82
C ALA A 105 -7.53 3.49 -2.54
N SER A 106 -8.35 3.45 -3.58
CA SER A 106 -8.67 2.25 -4.33
C SER A 106 -8.05 2.29 -5.73
N THR A 107 -7.64 1.12 -6.20
CA THR A 107 -7.13 0.97 -7.57
C THR A 107 -8.22 0.62 -8.58
N PHE A 108 -9.50 0.60 -8.20
CA PHE A 108 -10.56 0.04 -9.04
C PHE A 108 -10.69 0.71 -10.43
N ARG A 109 -10.18 1.93 -10.59
CA ARG A 109 -10.17 2.63 -11.89
C ARG A 109 -8.78 3.18 -12.20
N SER A 110 -7.72 2.49 -11.77
CA SER A 110 -6.33 2.96 -11.85
C SER A 110 -5.43 1.88 -12.41
N ASP A 111 -4.34 2.28 -13.04
CA ASP A 111 -3.27 1.39 -13.49
C ASP A 111 -2.15 1.22 -12.44
N PHE A 112 -2.39 1.64 -11.21
CA PHE A 112 -1.41 1.58 -10.11
C PHE A 112 -0.77 0.19 -9.99
N GLY A 113 -1.58 -0.87 -10.04
CA GLY A 113 -1.08 -2.24 -9.88
C GLY A 113 -0.01 -2.61 -10.90
N SER A 114 -0.19 -2.20 -12.16
CA SER A 114 0.80 -2.42 -13.22
C SER A 114 1.99 -1.48 -13.08
N THR A 115 1.74 -0.22 -12.75
CA THR A 115 2.79 0.80 -12.62
C THR A 115 3.74 0.49 -11.47
N TYR A 116 3.22 0.00 -10.34
CA TYR A 116 4.03 -0.39 -9.19
C TYR A 116 4.43 -1.87 -9.19
N GLY A 117 3.96 -2.64 -10.19
CA GLY A 117 4.34 -4.04 -10.35
C GLY A 117 3.77 -4.97 -9.29
N VAL A 118 2.63 -4.63 -8.67
CA VAL A 118 2.10 -5.35 -7.51
C VAL A 118 0.85 -6.17 -7.80
N THR A 119 0.30 -6.12 -9.01
CA THR A 119 -0.86 -6.97 -9.34
C THR A 119 -0.42 -8.42 -9.40
N ILE A 120 -1.11 -9.29 -8.66
CA ILE A 120 -0.87 -10.74 -8.70
C ILE A 120 -1.36 -11.27 -10.04
N SER A 121 -0.51 -12.01 -10.75
CA SER A 121 -0.78 -12.45 -12.12
C SER A 121 -1.24 -13.89 -12.23
N ASP A 122 -1.09 -14.69 -11.17
CA ASP A 122 -1.48 -16.10 -11.18
C ASP A 122 -2.00 -16.54 -9.80
N GLY A 123 -2.48 -17.79 -9.72
CA GLY A 123 -3.05 -18.34 -8.51
C GLY A 123 -4.46 -17.83 -8.21
N PRO A 124 -5.04 -18.21 -7.06
CA PRO A 124 -6.42 -17.88 -6.73
C PRO A 124 -6.67 -16.41 -6.44
N MET A 125 -5.61 -15.63 -6.15
CA MET A 125 -5.71 -14.18 -5.89
C MET A 125 -5.30 -13.33 -7.09
N ALA A 126 -5.21 -13.91 -8.28
CA ALA A 126 -4.89 -13.16 -9.50
C ALA A 126 -5.86 -11.99 -9.69
N GLY A 127 -5.32 -10.82 -10.00
CA GLY A 127 -6.10 -9.57 -10.13
C GLY A 127 -6.09 -8.71 -8.88
N LEU A 128 -5.81 -9.27 -7.71
CA LEU A 128 -5.63 -8.50 -6.49
C LEU A 128 -4.18 -8.00 -6.38
N LEU A 129 -3.95 -7.08 -5.46
CA LEU A 129 -2.59 -6.61 -5.19
C LEU A 129 -1.87 -7.53 -4.22
N SER A 130 -0.55 -7.62 -4.34
CA SER A 130 0.29 -8.33 -3.39
C SER A 130 0.42 -7.52 -2.09
N ARG A 131 1.04 -8.12 -1.08
CA ARG A 131 1.36 -7.41 0.15
C ARG A 131 2.74 -6.77 0.01
N ALA A 132 2.75 -5.44 -0.04
CA ALA A 132 3.98 -4.70 -0.27
C ALA A 132 3.93 -3.35 0.44
N VAL A 133 5.10 -2.79 0.70
CA VAL A 133 5.24 -1.44 1.26
C VAL A 133 6.24 -0.67 0.39
N VAL A 134 5.87 0.55 0.05
CA VAL A 134 6.75 1.50 -0.63
C VAL A 134 6.79 2.78 0.20
N VAL A 135 7.98 3.25 0.53
CA VAL A 135 8.16 4.49 1.28
C VAL A 135 8.79 5.53 0.37
N VAL A 136 8.22 6.72 0.37
CA VAL A 136 8.62 7.85 -0.47
C VAL A 136 8.93 9.04 0.44
N ASP A 137 10.04 9.72 0.20
CA ASP A 137 10.40 10.93 0.97
C ASP A 137 9.63 12.16 0.46
N GLY A 138 9.86 13.30 1.13
CA GLY A 138 9.18 14.55 0.79
C GLY A 138 9.50 15.09 -0.61
N ASP A 139 10.58 14.63 -1.21
CA ASP A 139 11.02 15.01 -2.56
C ASP A 139 10.48 14.05 -3.64
N GLY A 140 9.71 13.04 -3.25
CA GLY A 140 9.15 12.09 -4.19
C GLY A 140 10.08 10.95 -4.56
N VAL A 141 11.14 10.71 -3.80
CA VAL A 141 12.12 9.65 -4.05
C VAL A 141 11.78 8.42 -3.20
N VAL A 142 11.84 7.24 -3.82
CA VAL A 142 11.63 5.96 -3.11
C VAL A 142 12.82 5.70 -2.18
N THR A 143 12.54 5.54 -0.88
CA THR A 143 13.58 5.30 0.14
C THR A 143 13.56 3.88 0.68
N TYR A 144 12.48 3.14 0.48
CA TYR A 144 12.34 1.78 1.00
C TYR A 144 11.26 1.04 0.22
N THR A 145 11.50 -0.23 -0.05
CA THR A 145 10.48 -1.13 -0.61
C THR A 145 10.55 -2.47 0.09
N GLU A 146 9.38 -3.10 0.24
CA GLU A 146 9.26 -4.47 0.74
C GLU A 146 8.17 -5.19 -0.03
N GLN A 147 8.53 -6.29 -0.71
CA GLN A 147 7.59 -7.29 -1.18
C GLN A 147 7.58 -8.37 -0.11
N VAL A 148 6.51 -8.47 0.66
CA VAL A 148 6.45 -9.46 1.73
C VAL A 148 6.48 -10.86 1.10
N PRO A 149 7.38 -11.75 1.53
CA PRO A 149 7.59 -13.04 0.85
C PRO A 149 6.41 -14.01 0.97
N GLU A 150 5.52 -13.80 1.94
CA GLU A 150 4.28 -14.56 2.11
C GLU A 150 3.13 -13.59 2.30
N ILE A 151 2.09 -13.69 1.46
CA ILE A 151 0.94 -12.77 1.50
C ILE A 151 0.25 -12.80 2.88
N GLY A 152 0.30 -13.93 3.57
CA GLY A 152 -0.25 -14.07 4.91
C GLY A 152 0.58 -13.49 6.04
N GLN A 153 1.73 -12.87 5.76
CA GLN A 153 2.60 -12.25 6.77
C GLN A 153 2.41 -10.75 6.79
N GLU A 154 2.59 -10.15 7.98
CA GLU A 154 2.60 -8.71 8.13
C GLU A 154 3.92 -8.12 7.57
N PRO A 155 3.89 -6.87 7.06
CA PRO A 155 5.11 -6.19 6.65
C PRO A 155 5.96 -5.80 7.87
N ASN A 156 7.21 -5.38 7.62
CA ASN A 156 8.09 -4.86 8.66
C ASN A 156 7.82 -3.36 8.85
N TYR A 157 6.95 -3.03 9.79
CA TYR A 157 6.53 -1.66 10.06
C TYR A 157 7.69 -0.76 10.47
N ASP A 158 8.55 -1.25 11.36
CA ASP A 158 9.63 -0.43 11.92
C ASP A 158 10.68 -0.10 10.87
N SER A 159 11.02 -1.05 9.99
CA SER A 159 11.94 -0.79 8.88
C SER A 159 11.40 0.24 7.89
N ALA A 160 10.11 0.15 7.58
CA ALA A 160 9.47 1.13 6.70
C ALA A 160 9.52 2.53 7.29
N LEU A 161 9.18 2.69 8.57
CA LEU A 161 9.17 3.99 9.23
C LEU A 161 10.58 4.53 9.47
N ALA A 162 11.56 3.66 9.74
CA ALA A 162 12.95 4.06 9.90
C ALA A 162 13.54 4.67 8.63
N ALA A 163 13.02 4.32 7.45
CA ALA A 163 13.45 4.88 6.17
C ALA A 163 13.10 6.36 6.00
N LEU A 164 12.24 6.89 6.85
CA LEU A 164 11.85 8.31 6.86
C LEU A 164 12.59 9.14 7.91
N GLY A 165 13.35 8.50 8.75
CA GLY A 165 14.05 9.14 9.87
C GLY A 165 13.18 9.21 11.11
#